data_06572c1314410fac4c5e9acce403ef73
#
_entry.id   06572c1314410fac4c5e9acce403ef73
#
_cell.length_a   1.000
_cell.length_b   1.000
_cell.length_c   1.000
_cell.angle_alpha   90.00
_cell.angle_beta   90.00
_cell.angle_gamma   90.00
#
_symmetry.space_group_name_H-M   'P 1'
#
loop_
_entity.id
_entity.type
_entity.pdbx_description
1 polymer ?
#
loop_
_entity_poly.entity_id
_entity_poly.type
_entity_poly.pdbx_seq_one_letter_code
_entity_poly.pdbx_strand_id
1 'polypeptide(L)'
;MIKNIAAVMLGGIVGTWMRYGVMISVSAEWLLWIVNGVGSFAMGVLNGLFATTSKYARWKLFLTTGMLGAFTTFSTFSASWLKLMEHHELRAVIYAVLMTALCVILASFGYLLGIGRKKAGERS
;
A
#
# COMPACT_ATOMS: atom_id res chain seq x y z
N MET A 1 12.81 -2.29 -21.20
CA MET A 1 11.97 -1.13 -20.84
C MET A 1 10.49 -1.46 -20.99
N ILE A 2 9.98 -1.83 -22.15
CA ILE A 2 8.56 -2.14 -22.43
C ILE A 2 7.98 -3.20 -21.48
N LYS A 3 8.70 -4.29 -21.19
CA LYS A 3 8.26 -5.35 -20.28
C LYS A 3 8.07 -4.89 -18.84
N ASN A 4 8.80 -3.87 -18.39
CA ASN A 4 8.65 -3.30 -17.03
C ASN A 4 7.42 -2.37 -16.98
N ILE A 5 7.19 -1.60 -18.04
CA ILE A 5 5.98 -0.77 -18.20
C ILE A 5 4.74 -1.67 -18.20
N ALA A 6 4.74 -2.73 -19.01
CA ALA A 6 3.65 -3.69 -19.05
C ALA A 6 3.37 -4.35 -17.67
N ALA A 7 4.42 -4.69 -16.91
CA ALA A 7 4.26 -5.24 -15.57
C ALA A 7 3.56 -4.25 -14.61
N VAL A 8 3.96 -2.97 -14.64
CA VAL A 8 3.32 -1.93 -13.82
C VAL A 8 1.88 -1.69 -14.24
N MET A 9 1.59 -1.65 -15.54
CA MET A 9 0.22 -1.46 -16.06
C MET A 9 -0.71 -2.62 -15.65
N LEU A 10 -0.27 -3.85 -15.83
CA LEU A 10 -1.04 -5.04 -15.44
C LEU A 10 -1.25 -5.09 -13.91
N GLY A 11 -0.21 -4.79 -13.14
CA GLY A 11 -0.33 -4.66 -11.69
C GLY A 11 -1.33 -3.58 -11.29
N GLY A 12 -1.29 -2.42 -11.96
CA GLY A 12 -2.23 -1.33 -11.75
C GLY A 12 -3.70 -1.72 -11.99
N ILE A 13 -3.97 -2.48 -13.05
CA ILE A 13 -5.31 -3.03 -13.33
C ILE A 13 -5.77 -3.90 -12.16
N VAL A 14 -4.95 -4.85 -11.74
CA VAL A 14 -5.28 -5.76 -10.62
C VAL A 14 -5.51 -4.98 -9.32
N GLY A 15 -4.61 -4.04 -8.98
CA GLY A 15 -4.73 -3.21 -7.77
C GLY A 15 -6.01 -2.37 -7.74
N THR A 16 -6.39 -1.79 -8.87
CA THR A 16 -7.65 -1.03 -9.02
C THR A 16 -8.87 -1.91 -8.83
N TRP A 17 -8.89 -3.11 -9.38
CA TRP A 17 -9.96 -4.09 -9.19
C TRP A 17 -10.08 -4.51 -7.73
N MET A 18 -8.97 -4.79 -7.06
CA MET A 18 -8.95 -5.12 -5.63
C MET A 18 -9.52 -3.97 -4.79
N ARG A 19 -9.10 -2.72 -5.06
CA ARG A 19 -9.63 -1.54 -4.38
C ARG A 19 -11.13 -1.37 -4.60
N TYR A 20 -11.61 -1.57 -5.83
CA TYR A 20 -13.04 -1.53 -6.13
C TYR A 20 -13.80 -2.59 -5.34
N GLY A 21 -13.28 -3.82 -5.25
CA GLY A 21 -13.87 -4.89 -4.44
C GLY A 21 -14.00 -4.51 -2.95
N VAL A 22 -12.99 -3.87 -2.37
CA VAL A 22 -13.08 -3.34 -1.00
C VAL A 22 -14.11 -2.23 -0.91
N MET A 23 -14.15 -1.32 -1.89
CA MET A 23 -15.07 -0.18 -1.91
C MET A 23 -16.55 -0.59 -1.89
N ILE A 24 -16.92 -1.67 -2.56
CA ILE A 24 -18.30 -2.19 -2.54
C ILE A 24 -18.63 -3.05 -1.32
N SER A 25 -17.61 -3.46 -0.55
CA SER A 25 -17.75 -4.38 0.58
C SER A 25 -17.76 -3.68 1.94
N VAL A 26 -17.24 -2.46 2.02
CA VAL A 26 -17.11 -1.71 3.28
C VAL A 26 -17.63 -0.29 3.14
N SER A 27 -18.03 0.33 4.28
CA SER A 27 -18.45 1.74 4.27
C SER A 27 -17.28 2.67 3.91
N ALA A 28 -17.61 3.83 3.33
CA ALA A 28 -16.63 4.83 2.88
C ALA A 28 -15.66 5.27 3.99
N GLU A 29 -16.12 5.28 5.25
CA GLU A 29 -15.31 5.67 6.43
C GLU A 29 -14.15 4.69 6.68
N TRP A 30 -14.40 3.39 6.53
CA TRP A 30 -13.40 2.34 6.76
C TRP A 30 -12.53 2.03 5.55
N LEU A 31 -13.03 2.37 4.35
CA LEU A 31 -12.34 2.08 3.09
C LEU A 31 -10.87 2.55 3.12
N LEU A 32 -10.64 3.81 3.50
CA LEU A 32 -9.29 4.40 3.51
C LEU A 32 -8.36 3.75 4.52
N TRP A 33 -8.87 3.42 5.71
CA TRP A 33 -8.09 2.75 6.74
C TRP A 33 -7.66 1.37 6.29
N ILE A 34 -8.55 0.62 5.63
CA ILE A 34 -8.29 -0.74 5.15
C ILE A 34 -7.31 -0.69 3.96
N VAL A 35 -7.62 0.04 2.89
CA VAL A 35 -6.79 0.02 1.68
C VAL A 35 -5.39 0.59 1.91
N ASN A 36 -5.27 1.68 2.66
CA ASN A 36 -3.97 2.28 2.94
C ASN A 36 -3.21 1.50 4.01
N GLY A 37 -3.87 1.00 5.06
CA GLY A 37 -3.25 0.18 6.09
C GLY A 37 -2.75 -1.16 5.56
N VAL A 38 -3.63 -1.95 4.94
CA VAL A 38 -3.28 -3.26 4.34
C VAL A 38 -2.26 -3.08 3.21
N GLY A 39 -2.46 -2.07 2.35
CA GLY A 39 -1.53 -1.78 1.26
C GLY A 39 -0.14 -1.40 1.76
N SER A 40 -0.04 -0.57 2.81
CA SER A 40 1.24 -0.18 3.41
C SER A 40 1.95 -1.36 4.06
N PHE A 41 1.23 -2.21 4.78
CA PHE A 41 1.79 -3.44 5.35
C PHE A 41 2.31 -4.38 4.25
N ALA A 42 1.49 -4.67 3.24
CA ALA A 42 1.88 -5.53 2.13
C ALA A 42 3.07 -4.96 1.35
N MET A 43 3.11 -3.64 1.13
CA MET A 43 4.24 -2.94 0.52
C MET A 43 5.52 -3.14 1.34
N GLY A 44 5.44 -3.03 2.65
CA GLY A 44 6.55 -3.29 3.56
C GLY A 44 7.07 -4.72 3.41
N VAL A 45 6.19 -5.72 3.51
CA VAL A 45 6.56 -7.14 3.37
C VAL A 45 7.24 -7.41 2.03
N LEU A 46 6.66 -6.96 0.92
CA LEU A 46 7.23 -7.17 -0.41
C LEU A 46 8.59 -6.48 -0.57
N ASN A 47 8.74 -5.26 -0.09
CA ASN A 47 10.03 -4.57 -0.11
C ASN A 47 11.08 -5.28 0.73
N GLY A 48 10.72 -5.84 1.87
CA GLY A 48 11.59 -6.67 2.70
C GLY A 48 12.02 -7.96 1.98
N LEU A 49 11.08 -8.67 1.36
CA LEU A 49 11.36 -9.89 0.59
C LEU A 49 12.27 -9.62 -0.63
N PHE A 50 12.08 -8.50 -1.31
CA PHE A 50 12.84 -8.14 -2.51
C PHE A 50 14.07 -7.27 -2.24
N ALA A 51 14.42 -6.97 -0.98
CA ALA A 51 15.44 -6.00 -0.61
C ALA A 51 16.82 -6.27 -1.23
N THR A 52 17.20 -7.54 -1.44
CA THR A 52 18.53 -7.93 -1.92
C THR A 52 18.51 -8.75 -3.21
N THR A 53 17.33 -8.93 -3.83
CA THR A 53 17.20 -9.83 -4.98
C THR A 53 16.78 -9.05 -6.23
N SER A 54 17.67 -8.95 -7.21
CA SER A 54 17.38 -8.40 -8.55
C SER A 54 16.69 -9.41 -9.47
N LYS A 55 16.78 -10.71 -9.16
CA LYS A 55 16.24 -11.81 -9.99
C LYS A 55 14.75 -11.63 -10.35
N TYR A 56 13.97 -11.06 -9.45
CA TYR A 56 12.51 -10.89 -9.61
C TYR A 56 12.10 -9.42 -9.84
N ALA A 57 12.96 -8.59 -10.45
CA ALA A 57 12.72 -7.15 -10.61
C ALA A 57 11.35 -6.82 -11.25
N ARG A 58 10.91 -7.60 -12.25
CA ARG A 58 9.59 -7.41 -12.91
C ARG A 58 8.42 -7.75 -11.98
N TRP A 59 8.53 -8.83 -11.22
CA TRP A 59 7.52 -9.19 -10.22
C TRP A 59 7.44 -8.15 -9.09
N LYS A 60 8.58 -7.62 -8.68
CA LYS A 60 8.62 -6.50 -7.75
C LYS A 60 7.84 -5.31 -8.30
N LEU A 61 8.12 -4.87 -9.54
CA LEU A 61 7.43 -3.76 -10.19
C LEU A 61 5.92 -4.01 -10.33
N PHE A 62 5.52 -5.22 -10.73
CA PHE A 62 4.11 -5.61 -10.83
C PHE A 62 3.40 -5.50 -9.47
N LEU A 63 3.97 -6.11 -8.43
CA LEU A 63 3.34 -6.20 -7.10
C LEU A 63 3.39 -4.88 -6.33
N THR A 64 4.55 -4.20 -6.30
CA THR A 64 4.72 -2.98 -5.49
C THR A 64 4.21 -1.75 -6.25
N THR A 65 4.86 -1.36 -7.33
CA THR A 65 4.54 -0.13 -8.06
C THR A 65 3.19 -0.22 -8.78
N GLY A 66 2.90 -1.36 -9.42
CA GLY A 66 1.64 -1.57 -10.13
C GLY A 66 0.49 -1.83 -9.16
N MET A 67 0.45 -3.03 -8.60
CA MET A 67 -0.72 -3.51 -7.85
C MET A 67 -0.95 -2.74 -6.55
N LEU A 68 0.02 -2.66 -5.66
CA LEU A 68 -0.15 -1.94 -4.39
C LEU A 68 -0.19 -0.42 -4.58
N GLY A 69 0.53 0.13 -5.55
CA GLY A 69 0.46 1.54 -5.89
C GLY A 69 -0.92 1.98 -6.38
N ALA A 70 -1.66 1.12 -7.09
CA ALA A 70 -3.03 1.38 -7.52
C ALA A 70 -4.08 0.97 -6.46
N PHE A 71 -3.76 0.02 -5.59
CA PHE A 71 -4.63 -0.40 -4.49
C PHE A 71 -4.76 0.69 -3.42
N THR A 72 -3.64 1.27 -2.96
CA THR A 72 -3.61 2.40 -2.01
C THR A 72 -4.05 3.69 -2.69
N THR A 73 -4.56 4.65 -1.91
CA THR A 73 -5.06 5.90 -2.48
C THR A 73 -4.76 7.12 -1.61
N PHE A 74 -3.86 7.96 -2.10
CA PHE A 74 -3.58 9.25 -1.52
C PHE A 74 -4.62 10.31 -1.97
N SER A 75 -5.12 10.22 -3.18
CA SER A 75 -6.10 11.17 -3.72
C SER A 75 -7.43 11.14 -2.96
N THR A 76 -7.94 9.95 -2.66
CA THR A 76 -9.17 9.80 -1.87
C THR A 76 -8.96 10.24 -0.42
N PHE A 77 -7.77 9.94 0.14
CA PHE A 77 -7.38 10.46 1.46
C PHE A 77 -7.38 11.98 1.49
N SER A 78 -6.75 12.63 0.50
CA SER A 78 -6.67 14.09 0.42
C SER A 78 -8.06 14.73 0.27
N ALA A 79 -8.95 14.15 -0.54
CA ALA A 79 -10.32 14.63 -0.70
C ALA A 79 -11.13 14.50 0.60
N SER A 80 -10.99 13.38 1.31
CA SER A 80 -11.66 13.17 2.61
C SER A 80 -11.12 14.11 3.69
N TRP A 81 -9.81 14.31 3.71
CA TRP A 81 -9.15 15.25 4.62
C TRP A 81 -9.62 16.69 4.40
N LEU A 82 -9.69 17.12 3.14
CA LEU A 82 -10.15 18.49 2.80
C LEU A 82 -11.58 18.73 3.28
N LYS A 83 -12.50 17.79 3.02
CA LYS A 83 -13.87 17.87 3.53
C LYS A 83 -13.94 17.97 5.05
N LEU A 84 -13.10 17.21 5.74
CA LEU A 84 -13.04 17.25 7.20
C LEU A 84 -12.46 18.58 7.70
N MET A 85 -11.51 19.16 6.98
CA MET A 85 -10.87 20.43 7.28
C MET A 85 -11.88 21.60 7.21
N GLU A 86 -12.82 21.57 6.25
CA GLU A 86 -13.86 22.61 6.09
C GLU A 86 -14.79 22.71 7.30
N HIS A 87 -14.99 21.63 8.04
CA HIS A 87 -15.95 21.59 9.15
C HIS A 87 -15.28 21.39 10.53
N HIS A 88 -14.12 20.74 10.59
CA HIS A 88 -13.48 20.34 11.85
C HIS A 88 -11.95 20.29 11.70
N GLU A 89 -11.29 21.43 11.70
CA GLU A 89 -9.84 21.56 11.51
C GLU A 89 -9.00 20.63 12.41
N LEU A 90 -9.28 20.62 13.72
CA LEU A 90 -8.53 19.78 14.66
C LEU A 90 -8.71 18.29 14.38
N ARG A 91 -9.92 17.85 14.02
CA ARG A 91 -10.17 16.44 13.64
C ARG A 91 -9.46 16.07 12.34
N ALA A 92 -9.39 17.01 11.38
CA ALA A 92 -8.67 16.80 10.14
C ALA A 92 -7.16 16.60 10.37
N VAL A 93 -6.54 17.41 11.24
CA VAL A 93 -5.13 17.26 11.60
C VAL A 93 -4.89 15.91 12.30
N ILE A 94 -5.70 15.58 13.30
CA ILE A 94 -5.59 14.29 14.01
C ILE A 94 -5.75 13.12 13.04
N TYR A 95 -6.74 13.16 12.15
CA TYR A 95 -6.96 12.12 11.13
C TYR A 95 -5.75 11.93 10.22
N ALA A 96 -5.17 13.02 9.71
CA ALA A 96 -4.00 12.97 8.84
C ALA A 96 -2.78 12.37 9.56
N VAL A 97 -2.51 12.79 10.79
CA VAL A 97 -1.41 12.28 11.60
C VAL A 97 -1.58 10.80 11.92
N LEU A 98 -2.77 10.38 12.38
CA LEU A 98 -3.05 8.99 12.72
C LEU A 98 -2.97 8.07 11.50
N MET A 99 -3.56 8.47 10.37
CA MET A 99 -3.51 7.68 9.12
C MET A 99 -2.07 7.52 8.63
N THR A 100 -1.30 8.60 8.60
CA THR A 100 0.09 8.57 8.16
C THR A 100 0.95 7.72 9.09
N ALA A 101 0.84 7.93 10.41
CA ALA A 101 1.57 7.16 11.41
C ALA A 101 1.26 5.66 11.32
N LEU A 102 -0.02 5.29 11.19
CA LEU A 102 -0.45 3.91 11.01
C LEU A 102 0.19 3.27 9.77
N CYS A 103 0.13 3.96 8.62
CA CYS A 103 0.72 3.46 7.37
C CYS A 103 2.23 3.25 7.49
N VAL A 104 2.96 4.19 8.11
CA VAL A 104 4.41 4.09 8.32
C VAL A 104 4.75 2.94 9.27
N ILE A 105 4.03 2.80 10.38
CA ILE A 105 4.23 1.71 11.35
C ILE A 105 3.97 0.36 10.69
N LEU A 106 2.86 0.20 9.97
CA LEU A 106 2.51 -1.04 9.29
C LEU A 106 3.51 -1.39 8.18
N ALA A 107 3.97 -0.41 7.40
CA ALA A 107 5.00 -0.61 6.39
C ALA A 107 6.34 -1.03 7.01
N SER A 108 6.76 -0.40 8.10
CA SER A 108 7.99 -0.73 8.83
C SER A 108 7.92 -2.15 9.41
N PHE A 109 6.82 -2.49 10.06
CA PHE A 109 6.59 -3.83 10.60
C PHE A 109 6.57 -4.90 9.50
N GLY A 110 5.85 -4.65 8.41
CA GLY A 110 5.84 -5.51 7.24
C GLY A 110 7.24 -5.72 6.65
N TYR A 111 8.04 -4.68 6.57
CA TYR A 111 9.42 -4.76 6.07
C TYR A 111 10.31 -5.67 6.94
N LEU A 112 10.22 -5.53 8.26
CA LEU A 112 10.96 -6.38 9.20
C LEU A 112 10.56 -7.86 9.06
N LEU A 113 9.26 -8.14 8.91
CA LEU A 113 8.77 -9.50 8.65
C LEU A 113 9.29 -10.06 7.32
N GLY A 114 9.29 -9.24 6.26
CA GLY A 114 9.79 -9.63 4.94
C GLY A 114 11.27 -10.01 4.97
N ILE A 115 12.11 -9.24 5.63
CA ILE A 115 13.54 -9.56 5.81
C ILE A 115 13.73 -10.80 6.68
N GLY A 116 12.99 -10.93 7.77
CA GLY A 116 13.07 -12.08 8.67
C GLY A 116 12.78 -13.41 7.97
N ARG A 117 11.70 -13.46 7.18
CA ARG A 117 11.33 -14.64 6.39
C ARG A 117 12.40 -15.02 5.36
N LYS A 118 13.00 -14.03 4.71
CA LYS A 118 14.05 -14.26 3.75
C LYS A 118 15.28 -14.90 4.39
N LYS A 119 15.75 -14.36 5.52
CA LYS A 119 16.90 -14.92 6.26
C LYS A 119 16.65 -16.36 6.75
N ALA A 120 15.40 -16.69 7.11
CA ALA A 120 15.03 -18.05 7.49
C ALA A 120 15.08 -19.03 6.30
N GLY A 121 14.64 -18.61 5.11
CA GLY A 121 14.68 -19.42 3.89
C GLY A 121 16.10 -19.65 3.33
N GLU A 122 17.04 -18.75 3.60
CA GLU A 122 18.45 -18.90 3.20
C GLU A 122 19.27 -19.83 4.14
N ARG A 123 18.73 -20.17 5.32
CA ARG A 123 19.36 -21.06 6.32
C ARG A 123 18.87 -22.50 6.26
N SER A 124 17.83 -22.79 5.51
CA SER A 124 17.28 -24.13 5.28
C SER A 124 17.69 -24.66 3.90
#